data_d7dfa34d7c681f97d5b95f8da9dee213
#
_entry.id   d7dfa34d7c681f97d5b95f8da9dee213
#
_cell.length_a   1.000
_cell.length_b   1.000
_cell.length_c   1.000
_cell.angle_alpha   90.00
_cell.angle_beta   90.00
_cell.angle_gamma   90.00
#
_symmetry.space_group_name_H-M   'P 1'
#
loop_
_entity.id
_entity.type
_entity.pdbx_description
1 polymer ?
#
loop_
_entity_poly.entity_id
_entity_poly.type
_entity_poly.pdbx_seq_one_letter_code
_entity_poly.pdbx_strand_id
1 'polypeptide(L)'
;MALTTYSGLKTALANWLNRTDLTDEIADDFIKLAEADFNAKLRIRQMEQIDAITIDSETETVPTGFIGVRSFYILASSTKYVLEYITPHNMFEIKAGSTTARPRVYTIESDDETETLRFGPAPDTAYTGYLSYYKSFGALSDTNTTNYILTNHPGIYLYGSLYHAANFLGGIDPNQVQQWLQMYIAAMERCENNDKQDSYGGAPVQQRTDVQTDLSFYRNR
;
A
#
# COMPACT_ATOMS: atom_id res chain seq x y z
N MET A 1 -19.76 -22.93 2.36
CA MET A 1 -18.79 -22.27 1.45
C MET A 1 -17.87 -21.41 2.29
N ALA A 2 -16.59 -21.63 2.25
CA ALA A 2 -15.64 -20.82 3.02
C ALA A 2 -14.97 -19.81 2.07
N LEU A 3 -15.31 -18.51 2.21
CA LEU A 3 -14.64 -17.40 1.54
C LEU A 3 -13.28 -17.12 2.21
N THR A 4 -12.48 -18.17 2.40
CA THR A 4 -11.19 -18.09 3.10
C THR A 4 -10.01 -18.39 2.20
N THR A 5 -10.27 -18.85 0.98
CA THR A 5 -9.24 -19.21 0.01
C THR A 5 -9.60 -18.71 -1.37
N TYR A 6 -8.56 -18.54 -2.21
CA TYR A 6 -8.69 -18.14 -3.60
C TYR A 6 -9.67 -19.04 -4.40
N SER A 7 -9.54 -20.36 -4.28
CA SER A 7 -10.46 -21.30 -4.91
C SER A 7 -11.90 -21.16 -4.38
N GLY A 8 -12.06 -20.94 -3.05
CA GLY A 8 -13.36 -20.67 -2.43
C GLY A 8 -14.00 -19.40 -2.95
N LEU A 9 -13.20 -18.35 -3.19
CA LEU A 9 -13.68 -17.09 -3.77
C LEU A 9 -14.15 -17.28 -5.23
N LYS A 10 -13.39 -17.98 -6.07
CA LYS A 10 -13.80 -18.32 -7.45
C LYS A 10 -15.14 -19.08 -7.47
N THR A 11 -15.26 -20.08 -6.61
CA THR A 11 -16.52 -20.85 -6.45
C THR A 11 -17.68 -19.95 -6.00
N ALA A 12 -17.42 -19.04 -5.07
CA ALA A 12 -18.43 -18.11 -4.61
C ALA A 12 -18.90 -17.17 -5.74
N LEU A 13 -17.98 -16.64 -6.53
CA LEU A 13 -18.30 -15.78 -7.68
C LEU A 13 -19.22 -16.50 -8.67
N ALA A 14 -18.89 -17.74 -9.06
CA ALA A 14 -19.70 -18.54 -9.96
C ALA A 14 -21.13 -18.75 -9.42
N ASN A 15 -21.25 -19.03 -8.12
CA ASN A 15 -22.56 -19.24 -7.48
C ASN A 15 -23.37 -17.95 -7.35
N TRP A 16 -22.75 -16.83 -7.00
CA TRP A 16 -23.46 -15.55 -6.89
C TRP A 16 -23.93 -15.01 -8.23
N LEU A 17 -23.16 -15.26 -9.29
CA LEU A 17 -23.52 -14.93 -10.67
C LEU A 17 -24.50 -15.94 -11.29
N ASN A 18 -24.73 -17.07 -10.60
CA ASN A 18 -25.53 -18.21 -11.12
C ASN A 18 -25.06 -18.66 -12.50
N ARG A 19 -23.75 -18.76 -12.70
CA ARG A 19 -23.11 -19.11 -13.97
C ARG A 19 -22.24 -20.35 -13.82
N THR A 20 -22.45 -21.29 -14.73
CA THR A 20 -21.64 -22.52 -14.85
C THR A 20 -20.55 -22.43 -15.91
N ASP A 21 -20.60 -21.39 -16.72
CA ASP A 21 -19.64 -21.08 -17.80
C ASP A 21 -18.53 -20.12 -17.38
N LEU A 22 -18.50 -19.72 -16.11
CA LEU A 22 -17.42 -18.90 -15.56
C LEU A 22 -16.17 -19.76 -15.41
N THR A 23 -15.20 -19.56 -16.32
CA THR A 23 -13.91 -20.24 -16.21
C THR A 23 -13.08 -19.65 -15.08
N ASP A 24 -12.11 -20.43 -14.60
CA ASP A 24 -11.18 -19.99 -13.56
C ASP A 24 -10.38 -18.74 -13.98
N GLU A 25 -10.02 -18.63 -15.26
CA GLU A 25 -9.32 -17.49 -15.85
C GLU A 25 -10.16 -16.21 -15.82
N ILE A 26 -11.44 -16.30 -16.21
CA ILE A 26 -12.36 -15.15 -16.18
C ILE A 26 -12.61 -14.69 -14.72
N ALA A 27 -12.77 -15.65 -13.80
CA ALA A 27 -12.93 -15.32 -12.38
C ALA A 27 -11.67 -14.65 -11.81
N ASP A 28 -10.48 -15.08 -12.24
CA ASP A 28 -9.20 -14.50 -11.86
C ASP A 28 -9.08 -13.06 -12.31
N ASP A 29 -9.48 -12.74 -13.53
CA ASP A 29 -9.47 -11.36 -14.04
C ASP A 29 -10.33 -10.42 -13.19
N PHE A 30 -11.52 -10.85 -12.76
CA PHE A 30 -12.36 -10.03 -11.88
C PHE A 30 -11.75 -9.84 -10.50
N ILE A 31 -11.07 -10.86 -9.98
CA ILE A 31 -10.36 -10.79 -8.72
C ILE A 31 -9.19 -9.81 -8.82
N LYS A 32 -8.40 -9.86 -9.90
CA LYS A 32 -7.28 -8.93 -10.15
C LYS A 32 -7.75 -7.48 -10.27
N LEU A 33 -8.89 -7.23 -10.94
CA LEU A 33 -9.46 -5.89 -11.01
C LEU A 33 -9.86 -5.36 -9.63
N ALA A 34 -10.47 -6.21 -8.80
CA ALA A 34 -10.79 -5.83 -7.43
C ALA A 34 -9.53 -5.58 -6.59
N GLU A 35 -8.46 -6.38 -6.79
CA GLU A 35 -7.16 -6.20 -6.14
C GLU A 35 -6.51 -4.87 -6.52
N ALA A 36 -6.52 -4.51 -7.80
CA ALA A 36 -6.02 -3.23 -8.28
C ALA A 36 -6.77 -2.06 -7.63
N ASP A 37 -8.10 -2.15 -7.57
CA ASP A 37 -8.96 -1.12 -7.00
C ASP A 37 -8.70 -0.88 -5.52
N PHE A 38 -8.74 -1.93 -4.68
CA PHE A 38 -8.57 -1.73 -3.24
C PHE A 38 -7.11 -1.41 -2.86
N ASN A 39 -6.11 -1.96 -3.56
CA ASN A 39 -4.71 -1.58 -3.34
C ASN A 39 -4.44 -0.10 -3.70
N ALA A 40 -5.15 0.44 -4.69
CA ALA A 40 -5.06 1.85 -5.03
C ALA A 40 -5.67 2.76 -3.95
N LYS A 41 -6.77 2.34 -3.33
CA LYS A 41 -7.58 3.17 -2.41
C LYS A 41 -7.21 3.00 -0.94
N LEU A 42 -7.00 1.76 -0.48
CA LEU A 42 -6.75 1.48 0.94
C LEU A 42 -5.37 1.95 1.39
N ARG A 43 -5.32 2.51 2.61
CA ARG A 43 -4.08 2.83 3.33
C ARG A 43 -4.28 2.50 4.80
N ILE A 44 -4.06 1.23 5.15
CA ILE A 44 -4.25 0.67 6.49
C ILE A 44 -2.91 0.18 7.05
N ARG A 45 -2.80 0.04 8.37
CA ARG A 45 -1.56 -0.37 9.05
C ARG A 45 -1.00 -1.71 8.55
N GLN A 46 -1.86 -2.62 8.14
CA GLN A 46 -1.43 -3.92 7.61
C GLN A 46 -0.73 -3.82 6.25
N MET A 47 -0.82 -2.66 5.59
CA MET A 47 -0.02 -2.34 4.40
C MET A 47 1.33 -1.71 4.74
N GLU A 48 1.58 -1.35 6.01
CA GLU A 48 2.82 -0.72 6.42
C GLU A 48 3.93 -1.77 6.51
N GLN A 49 5.04 -1.48 5.84
CA GLN A 49 6.25 -2.29 5.84
C GLN A 49 7.45 -1.41 6.16
N ILE A 50 8.43 -1.98 6.84
CA ILE A 50 9.73 -1.35 7.06
C ILE A 50 10.79 -2.28 6.53
N ASP A 51 11.50 -1.85 5.49
CA ASP A 51 12.62 -2.59 4.91
C ASP A 51 13.93 -1.85 5.13
N ALA A 52 14.97 -2.63 5.40
CA ALA A 52 16.34 -2.13 5.38
C ALA A 52 16.87 -2.21 3.95
N ILE A 53 17.33 -1.07 3.43
CA ILE A 53 17.96 -0.98 2.10
C ILE A 53 19.39 -0.48 2.26
N THR A 54 20.28 -0.97 1.41
CA THR A 54 21.65 -0.46 1.33
C THR A 54 21.65 0.72 0.36
N ILE A 55 22.19 1.85 0.81
CA ILE A 55 22.31 3.08 0.01
C ILE A 55 23.79 3.27 -0.25
N ASP A 56 24.29 2.78 -1.38
CA ASP A 56 25.68 2.87 -1.80
C ASP A 56 25.86 3.58 -3.14
N SER A 57 24.73 3.86 -3.81
CA SER A 57 24.68 4.61 -5.05
C SER A 57 23.73 5.80 -4.97
N GLU A 58 23.78 6.68 -5.96
CA GLU A 58 22.88 7.83 -6.06
C GLU A 58 21.42 7.41 -6.20
N THR A 59 21.16 6.23 -6.78
CA THR A 59 19.83 5.71 -7.04
C THR A 59 19.71 4.28 -6.57
N GLU A 60 18.58 3.95 -5.93
CA GLU A 60 18.21 2.61 -5.50
C GLU A 60 16.78 2.29 -5.94
N THR A 61 16.51 1.04 -6.27
CA THR A 61 15.16 0.61 -6.63
C THR A 61 14.26 0.55 -5.41
N VAL A 62 12.98 0.91 -5.58
CA VAL A 62 11.98 0.74 -4.52
C VAL A 62 11.67 -0.76 -4.29
N PRO A 63 11.27 -1.15 -3.08
CA PRO A 63 10.84 -2.53 -2.80
C PRO A 63 9.62 -2.95 -3.64
N THR A 64 9.52 -4.24 -3.94
CA THR A 64 8.37 -4.79 -4.69
C THR A 64 7.05 -4.53 -3.96
N GLY A 65 6.05 -4.05 -4.71
CA GLY A 65 4.74 -3.71 -4.18
C GLY A 65 4.68 -2.36 -3.46
N PHE A 66 5.69 -1.53 -3.64
CA PHE A 66 5.72 -0.18 -3.11
C PHE A 66 4.53 0.66 -3.61
N ILE A 67 3.93 1.44 -2.72
CA ILE A 67 2.83 2.36 -3.04
C ILE A 67 3.22 3.80 -2.71
N GLY A 68 3.92 4.01 -1.59
CA GLY A 68 4.32 5.35 -1.17
C GLY A 68 5.04 5.36 0.17
N VAL A 69 5.96 6.30 0.33
CA VAL A 69 6.78 6.45 1.55
C VAL A 69 5.95 7.03 2.69
N ARG A 70 6.18 6.51 3.90
CA ARG A 70 5.73 7.11 5.16
C ARG A 70 6.85 7.88 5.86
N SER A 71 7.99 7.24 6.01
CA SER A 71 9.18 7.84 6.60
C SER A 71 10.43 7.14 6.10
N PHE A 72 11.53 7.87 6.05
CA PHE A 72 12.80 7.33 5.64
C PHE A 72 13.92 7.90 6.50
N TYR A 73 14.76 7.03 7.05
CA TYR A 73 15.94 7.44 7.79
C TYR A 73 17.12 6.54 7.48
N ILE A 74 18.33 7.07 7.65
CA ILE A 74 19.57 6.32 7.53
C ILE A 74 20.28 6.25 8.87
N LEU A 75 21.08 5.21 9.04
CA LEU A 75 22.01 5.07 10.15
C LEU A 75 23.41 5.46 9.71
N ALA A 76 24.01 6.41 10.42
CA ALA A 76 25.43 6.72 10.30
C ALA A 76 26.06 6.73 11.69
N SER A 77 27.05 5.89 11.93
CA SER A 77 27.73 5.73 13.22
C SER A 77 26.74 5.58 14.40
N SER A 78 25.71 4.73 14.23
CA SER A 78 24.62 4.47 15.21
C SER A 78 23.66 5.65 15.44
N THR A 79 23.82 6.76 14.74
CA THR A 79 22.91 7.91 14.81
C THR A 79 21.89 7.83 13.67
N LYS A 80 20.60 8.08 14.01
CA LYS A 80 19.52 8.16 13.02
C LYS A 80 19.46 9.54 12.39
N TYR A 81 19.40 9.59 11.08
CA TYR A 81 19.20 10.81 10.30
C TYR A 81 18.01 10.63 9.38
N VAL A 82 16.97 11.42 9.61
CA VAL A 82 15.78 11.40 8.75
C VAL A 82 16.13 12.04 7.42
N LEU A 83 15.69 11.39 6.34
CA LEU A 83 15.79 11.94 4.98
C LEU A 83 14.51 12.71 4.66
N GLU A 84 14.65 13.91 4.12
CA GLU A 84 13.53 14.74 3.71
C GLU A 84 13.18 14.47 2.23
N TYR A 85 11.88 14.35 1.94
CA TYR A 85 11.43 14.27 0.55
C TYR A 85 11.53 15.65 -0.11
N ILE A 86 12.10 15.70 -1.29
CA ILE A 86 12.08 16.88 -2.16
C ILE A 86 11.57 16.51 -3.55
N THR A 87 11.07 17.51 -4.27
CA THR A 87 10.62 17.29 -5.65
C THR A 87 11.79 16.96 -6.58
N PRO A 88 11.58 16.21 -7.67
CA PRO A 88 12.63 15.94 -8.66
C PRO A 88 13.30 17.22 -9.17
N HIS A 89 12.53 18.30 -9.36
CA HIS A 89 13.09 19.60 -9.79
C HIS A 89 14.15 20.12 -8.82
N ASN A 90 13.84 20.12 -7.52
CA ASN A 90 14.80 20.59 -6.50
C ASN A 90 16.00 19.64 -6.35
N MET A 91 15.82 18.35 -6.66
CA MET A 91 16.91 17.39 -6.65
C MET A 91 17.97 17.72 -7.73
N PHE A 92 17.55 18.18 -8.91
CA PHE A 92 18.49 18.61 -9.96
C PHE A 92 19.35 19.80 -9.55
N GLU A 93 18.81 20.73 -8.77
CA GLU A 93 19.59 21.88 -8.27
C GLU A 93 20.68 21.44 -7.27
N ILE A 94 20.37 20.50 -6.39
CA ILE A 94 21.34 19.95 -5.43
C ILE A 94 22.46 19.19 -6.15
N LYS A 95 22.12 18.47 -7.22
CA LYS A 95 23.06 17.66 -7.99
C LYS A 95 24.09 18.54 -8.75
N ALA A 96 23.75 19.73 -9.13
CA ALA A 96 24.61 20.61 -9.94
C ALA A 96 25.92 21.02 -9.25
N GLY A 97 26.10 20.75 -7.94
CA GLY A 97 27.28 21.10 -7.16
C GLY A 97 27.96 19.92 -6.43
N SER A 98 27.75 18.69 -6.82
CA SER A 98 27.92 17.55 -5.92
C SER A 98 29.32 17.03 -5.74
N THR A 99 29.83 17.22 -4.53
CA THR A 99 30.70 16.25 -3.85
C THR A 99 29.84 15.15 -3.20
N THR A 100 30.30 13.88 -3.22
CA THR A 100 29.67 12.80 -2.45
C THR A 100 29.69 13.12 -0.95
N ALA A 101 28.60 12.87 -0.25
CA ALA A 101 28.48 13.08 1.18
C ALA A 101 27.34 12.22 1.75
N ARG A 102 27.13 12.25 3.05
CA ARG A 102 25.95 11.60 3.65
C ARG A 102 24.66 12.17 3.05
N PRO A 103 23.76 11.32 2.53
CA PRO A 103 22.47 11.75 2.02
C PRO A 103 21.64 12.47 3.08
N ARG A 104 20.90 13.50 2.67
CA ARG A 104 20.01 14.31 3.54
C ARG A 104 18.60 14.37 3.00
N VAL A 105 18.46 14.25 1.70
CA VAL A 105 17.19 14.33 0.99
C VAL A 105 17.04 13.15 0.02
N TYR A 106 15.84 12.88 -0.36
CA TYR A 106 15.54 11.90 -1.39
C TYR A 106 14.38 12.38 -2.26
N THR A 107 14.27 11.82 -3.45
CA THR A 107 13.11 11.94 -4.33
C THR A 107 12.76 10.56 -4.88
N ILE A 108 11.55 10.45 -5.44
CA ILE A 108 11.11 9.27 -6.17
C ILE A 108 11.00 9.66 -7.63
N GLU A 109 11.64 8.91 -8.48
CA GLU A 109 11.61 9.09 -9.93
C GLU A 109 11.16 7.76 -10.56
N SER A 110 10.60 7.83 -11.76
CA SER A 110 10.29 6.65 -12.57
C SER A 110 11.13 6.69 -13.83
N ASP A 111 11.84 5.61 -14.08
CA ASP A 111 12.62 5.40 -15.30
C ASP A 111 12.21 4.05 -15.87
N ASP A 112 11.72 4.06 -17.10
CA ASP A 112 11.25 2.87 -17.84
C ASP A 112 10.33 1.97 -16.98
N GLU A 113 9.25 2.56 -16.44
CA GLU A 113 8.24 1.94 -15.57
C GLU A 113 8.79 1.42 -14.20
N THR A 114 10.06 1.65 -13.92
CA THR A 114 10.69 1.28 -12.65
C THR A 114 10.80 2.51 -11.74
N GLU A 115 10.15 2.44 -10.57
CA GLU A 115 10.32 3.48 -9.57
C GLU A 115 11.66 3.35 -8.86
N THR A 116 12.35 4.47 -8.72
CA THR A 116 13.66 4.56 -8.05
C THR A 116 13.67 5.67 -7.02
N LEU A 117 14.40 5.42 -5.94
CA LEU A 117 14.77 6.42 -4.95
C LEU A 117 16.06 7.07 -5.39
N ARG A 118 16.07 8.39 -5.53
CA ARG A 118 17.31 9.16 -5.77
C ARG A 118 17.67 9.93 -4.53
N PHE A 119 18.94 9.96 -4.19
CA PHE A 119 19.49 10.58 -2.97
C PHE A 119 20.31 11.82 -3.27
N GLY A 120 20.20 12.80 -2.38
CA GLY A 120 20.98 14.02 -2.45
C GLY A 120 21.62 14.41 -1.11
N PRO A 121 22.94 14.68 -1.10
CA PRO A 121 23.96 14.36 -2.10
C PRO A 121 24.14 12.86 -2.31
N ALA A 122 24.84 12.47 -3.37
CA ALA A 122 25.21 11.07 -3.59
C ALA A 122 26.02 10.54 -2.40
N PRO A 123 25.81 9.29 -1.95
CA PRO A 123 26.48 8.75 -0.77
C PRO A 123 28.00 8.69 -0.96
N ASP A 124 28.75 9.04 0.08
CA ASP A 124 30.20 8.93 0.14
C ASP A 124 30.69 7.56 0.64
N THR A 125 29.79 6.78 1.21
CA THR A 125 29.98 5.41 1.68
C THR A 125 28.64 4.70 1.70
N ALA A 126 28.64 3.39 1.86
CA ALA A 126 27.40 2.62 2.04
C ALA A 126 26.73 2.95 3.38
N TYR A 127 25.45 3.30 3.34
CA TYR A 127 24.59 3.55 4.49
C TYR A 127 23.48 2.52 4.55
N THR A 128 23.07 2.13 5.77
CA THR A 128 21.84 1.36 5.95
C THR A 128 20.67 2.33 6.09
N GLY A 129 19.78 2.32 5.11
CA GLY A 129 18.53 3.05 5.13
C GLY A 129 17.38 2.19 5.62
N TYR A 130 16.45 2.77 6.36
CA TYR A 130 15.20 2.13 6.78
C TYR A 130 14.03 2.89 6.17
N LEU A 131 13.43 2.27 5.18
CA LEU A 131 12.28 2.80 4.47
C LEU A 131 10.99 2.24 5.08
N SER A 132 10.18 3.11 5.70
CA SER A 132 8.82 2.80 6.07
C SER A 132 7.88 3.25 4.96
N TYR A 133 7.08 2.33 4.43
CA TYR A 133 6.25 2.57 3.25
C TYR A 133 4.96 1.75 3.29
N TYR A 134 4.01 2.10 2.43
CA TYR A 134 2.86 1.27 2.16
C TYR A 134 3.18 0.27 1.06
N LYS A 135 2.87 -1.00 1.32
CA LYS A 135 3.02 -2.11 0.41
C LYS A 135 1.66 -2.64 -0.01
N SER A 136 1.49 -2.94 -1.29
CA SER A 136 0.29 -3.62 -1.79
C SER A 136 0.14 -4.99 -1.16
N PHE A 137 -1.11 -5.42 -0.92
CA PHE A 137 -1.35 -6.81 -0.56
C PHE A 137 -0.95 -7.72 -1.71
N GLY A 138 -0.34 -8.85 -1.37
CA GLY A 138 0.02 -9.84 -2.37
C GLY A 138 -1.21 -10.33 -3.12
N ALA A 139 -1.11 -10.39 -4.45
CA ALA A 139 -2.16 -10.90 -5.31
C ALA A 139 -2.49 -12.35 -4.97
N LEU A 140 -3.76 -12.70 -5.04
CA LEU A 140 -4.20 -14.09 -4.87
C LEU A 140 -3.80 -14.91 -6.11
N SER A 141 -3.39 -16.14 -5.85
CA SER A 141 -3.03 -17.11 -6.88
C SER A 141 -3.14 -18.53 -6.31
N ASP A 142 -2.91 -19.53 -7.12
CA ASP A 142 -2.87 -20.93 -6.66
C ASP A 142 -1.73 -21.19 -5.68
N THR A 143 -0.67 -20.38 -5.69
CA THR A 143 0.46 -20.45 -4.73
C THR A 143 0.27 -19.51 -3.54
N ASN A 144 -0.45 -18.40 -3.71
CA ASN A 144 -0.81 -17.46 -2.64
C ASN A 144 -2.32 -17.47 -2.45
N THR A 145 -2.82 -18.48 -1.76
CA THR A 145 -4.25 -18.79 -1.69
C THR A 145 -5.05 -17.87 -0.78
N THR A 146 -4.40 -17.05 0.03
CA THR A 146 -5.07 -16.13 0.97
C THR A 146 -4.19 -14.92 1.28
N ASN A 147 -4.80 -13.81 1.69
CA ASN A 147 -4.11 -12.65 2.24
C ASN A 147 -4.96 -12.03 3.36
N TYR A 148 -4.45 -10.94 3.97
CA TYR A 148 -5.13 -10.25 5.07
C TYR A 148 -6.57 -9.83 4.72
N ILE A 149 -6.78 -9.27 3.53
CA ILE A 149 -8.10 -8.78 3.09
C ILE A 149 -9.08 -9.94 2.94
N LEU A 150 -8.68 -11.04 2.29
CA LEU A 150 -9.55 -12.19 2.11
C LEU A 150 -9.92 -12.84 3.45
N THR A 151 -8.97 -12.88 4.40
CA THR A 151 -9.18 -13.50 5.71
C THR A 151 -10.10 -12.65 6.60
N ASN A 152 -9.89 -11.33 6.67
CA ASN A 152 -10.57 -10.47 7.64
C ASN A 152 -11.72 -9.65 7.04
N HIS A 153 -11.66 -9.37 5.74
CA HIS A 153 -12.62 -8.53 5.01
C HIS A 153 -13.04 -9.16 3.68
N PRO A 154 -13.53 -10.43 3.66
CA PRO A 154 -13.83 -11.15 2.42
C PRO A 154 -14.86 -10.45 1.53
N GLY A 155 -15.69 -9.58 2.11
CA GLY A 155 -16.67 -8.78 1.38
C GLY A 155 -16.02 -7.81 0.38
N ILE A 156 -14.81 -7.32 0.63
CA ILE A 156 -14.08 -6.47 -0.30
C ILE A 156 -13.80 -7.24 -1.60
N TYR A 157 -13.27 -8.46 -1.48
CA TYR A 157 -13.02 -9.33 -2.62
C TYR A 157 -14.31 -9.72 -3.35
N LEU A 158 -15.28 -10.24 -2.61
CA LEU A 158 -16.52 -10.76 -3.20
C LEU A 158 -17.27 -9.67 -3.96
N TYR A 159 -17.60 -8.57 -3.30
CA TYR A 159 -18.43 -7.52 -3.92
C TYR A 159 -17.64 -6.71 -4.96
N GLY A 160 -16.34 -6.50 -4.77
CA GLY A 160 -15.48 -5.89 -5.79
C GLY A 160 -15.43 -6.73 -7.06
N SER A 161 -15.18 -8.03 -6.94
CA SER A 161 -15.15 -8.93 -8.11
C SER A 161 -16.52 -9.07 -8.77
N LEU A 162 -17.62 -9.13 -8.01
CA LEU A 162 -18.98 -9.16 -8.57
C LEU A 162 -19.32 -7.87 -9.34
N TYR A 163 -18.90 -6.72 -8.83
CA TYR A 163 -19.08 -5.45 -9.52
C TYR A 163 -18.35 -5.42 -10.88
N HIS A 164 -17.09 -5.86 -10.93
CA HIS A 164 -16.33 -5.95 -12.18
C HIS A 164 -16.93 -6.99 -13.13
N ALA A 165 -17.36 -8.15 -12.61
CA ALA A 165 -18.00 -9.19 -13.39
C ALA A 165 -19.30 -8.72 -14.06
N ALA A 166 -20.09 -7.91 -13.37
CA ALA A 166 -21.34 -7.38 -13.89
C ALA A 166 -21.17 -6.56 -15.16
N ASN A 167 -20.11 -5.76 -15.20
CA ASN A 167 -19.79 -4.92 -16.37
C ASN A 167 -19.36 -5.74 -17.59
N PHE A 168 -18.73 -6.89 -17.36
CA PHE A 168 -18.26 -7.77 -18.42
C PHE A 168 -19.36 -8.71 -18.94
N LEU A 169 -20.11 -9.33 -18.04
CA LEU A 169 -21.04 -10.40 -18.40
C LEU A 169 -22.33 -9.89 -19.06
N GLY A 170 -22.74 -8.66 -18.81
CA GLY A 170 -24.02 -8.11 -19.30
C GLY A 170 -25.24 -8.84 -18.76
N GLY A 171 -26.43 -8.28 -18.97
CA GLY A 171 -27.70 -8.90 -18.62
C GLY A 171 -28.01 -8.99 -17.11
N ILE A 172 -27.18 -8.38 -16.24
CA ILE A 172 -27.42 -8.27 -14.81
C ILE A 172 -28.26 -7.00 -14.55
N ASP A 173 -29.23 -7.09 -13.64
CA ASP A 173 -30.08 -5.96 -13.28
C ASP A 173 -29.20 -4.79 -12.76
N PRO A 174 -29.32 -3.58 -13.35
CA PRO A 174 -28.57 -2.41 -12.92
C PRO A 174 -28.72 -2.11 -11.41
N ASN A 175 -29.86 -2.38 -10.83
CA ASN A 175 -30.07 -2.19 -9.38
C ASN A 175 -29.20 -3.15 -8.57
N GLN A 176 -29.03 -4.39 -9.02
CA GLN A 176 -28.16 -5.36 -8.37
C GLN A 176 -26.69 -4.96 -8.49
N VAL A 177 -26.25 -4.44 -9.62
CA VAL A 177 -24.89 -3.91 -9.82
C VAL A 177 -24.63 -2.75 -8.86
N GLN A 178 -25.58 -1.83 -8.73
CA GLN A 178 -25.49 -0.70 -7.77
C GLN A 178 -25.44 -1.21 -6.32
N GLN A 179 -26.20 -2.25 -6.00
CA GLN A 179 -26.17 -2.85 -4.67
C GLN A 179 -24.79 -3.47 -4.36
N TRP A 180 -24.18 -4.18 -5.30
CA TRP A 180 -22.82 -4.74 -5.11
C TRP A 180 -21.78 -3.64 -4.95
N LEU A 181 -21.87 -2.56 -5.74
CA LEU A 181 -20.99 -1.39 -5.58
C LEU A 181 -21.12 -0.77 -4.19
N GLN A 182 -22.35 -0.57 -3.70
CA GLN A 182 -22.58 -0.03 -2.34
C GLN A 182 -22.04 -0.96 -1.24
N MET A 183 -22.20 -2.27 -1.39
CA MET A 183 -21.66 -3.26 -0.47
C MET A 183 -20.12 -3.27 -0.49
N TYR A 184 -19.51 -3.09 -1.66
CA TYR A 184 -18.06 -2.98 -1.82
C TYR A 184 -17.51 -1.73 -1.11
N ILE A 185 -18.10 -0.58 -1.37
CA ILE A 185 -17.73 0.69 -0.71
C ILE A 185 -17.87 0.57 0.80
N ALA A 186 -19.01 0.07 1.29
CA ALA A 186 -19.24 -0.11 2.72
C ALA A 186 -18.26 -1.11 3.36
N ALA A 187 -17.83 -2.14 2.63
CA ALA A 187 -16.82 -3.09 3.13
C ALA A 187 -15.44 -2.43 3.25
N MET A 188 -15.07 -1.57 2.29
CA MET A 188 -13.82 -0.80 2.34
C MET A 188 -13.82 0.21 3.47
N GLU A 189 -14.88 1.00 3.62
CA GLU A 189 -15.04 1.97 4.72
C GLU A 189 -14.98 1.29 6.09
N ARG A 190 -15.59 0.11 6.22
CA ARG A 190 -15.52 -0.68 7.45
C ARG A 190 -14.09 -1.12 7.76
N CYS A 191 -13.33 -1.54 6.74
CA CYS A 191 -11.93 -1.91 6.90
C CYS A 191 -11.10 -0.73 7.40
N GLU A 192 -11.24 0.45 6.79
CA GLU A 192 -10.55 1.67 7.21
C GLU A 192 -10.96 2.14 8.62
N ASN A 193 -12.25 2.06 8.94
CA ASN A 193 -12.74 2.46 10.25
C ASN A 193 -12.24 1.52 11.36
N ASN A 194 -12.18 0.21 11.11
CA ASN A 194 -11.58 -0.74 12.04
C ASN A 194 -10.11 -0.43 12.27
N ASP A 195 -9.36 -0.13 11.20
CA ASP A 195 -7.95 0.25 11.33
C ASP A 195 -7.75 1.53 12.14
N LYS A 196 -8.60 2.54 11.93
CA LYS A 196 -8.59 3.78 12.72
C LYS A 196 -8.88 3.51 14.20
N GLN A 197 -9.90 2.70 14.51
CA GLN A 197 -10.25 2.34 15.89
C GLN A 197 -9.10 1.62 16.59
N ASP A 198 -8.50 0.64 15.92
CA ASP A 198 -7.36 -0.11 16.44
C ASP A 198 -6.12 0.78 16.63
N SER A 199 -5.94 1.81 15.79
CA SER A 199 -4.83 2.76 15.89
C SER A 199 -4.86 3.57 17.18
N TYR A 200 -6.05 3.85 17.69
CA TYR A 200 -6.23 4.61 18.93
C TYR A 200 -6.23 3.73 20.19
N GLY A 201 -6.04 2.41 20.06
CA GLY A 201 -5.91 1.49 21.21
C GLY A 201 -7.07 1.51 22.18
N GLY A 202 -8.30 1.86 21.71
CA GLY A 202 -9.48 1.98 22.57
C GLY A 202 -9.46 3.14 23.56
N ALA A 203 -8.42 3.98 23.56
CA ALA A 203 -8.40 5.18 24.36
C ALA A 203 -9.42 6.19 23.79
N PRO A 204 -10.31 6.79 24.62
CA PRO A 204 -11.15 7.86 24.14
C PRO A 204 -10.27 8.96 23.57
N VAL A 205 -10.57 9.40 22.34
CA VAL A 205 -9.89 10.54 21.70
C VAL A 205 -10.21 11.78 22.54
N GLN A 206 -9.39 12.04 23.55
CA GLN A 206 -9.39 13.33 24.19
C GLN A 206 -8.66 14.28 23.25
N GLN A 207 -9.42 15.19 22.67
CA GLN A 207 -8.85 16.32 21.96
C GLN A 207 -8.13 17.18 23.01
N ARG A 208 -6.83 16.93 23.17
CA ARG A 208 -5.97 17.80 23.97
C ARG A 208 -5.80 19.10 23.20
N THR A 209 -6.55 20.10 23.60
CA THR A 209 -6.48 21.46 23.04
C THR A 209 -5.25 22.24 23.49
N ASP A 210 -4.45 21.69 24.42
CA ASP A 210 -3.35 22.36 25.11
C ASP A 210 -1.96 21.77 24.88
N VAL A 211 -1.83 20.74 24.03
CA VAL A 211 -0.51 20.22 23.66
C VAL A 211 0.01 21.03 22.46
N GLN A 212 0.62 22.17 22.74
CA GLN A 212 1.80 22.54 21.98
C GLN A 212 2.79 21.38 22.16
N THR A 213 2.98 20.60 21.10
CA THR A 213 3.99 19.55 21.06
C THR A 213 5.35 20.23 21.08
N ASP A 214 5.83 20.51 22.27
CA ASP A 214 7.21 20.90 22.49
C ASP A 214 8.07 19.65 22.29
N LEU A 215 8.43 19.39 21.02
CA LEU A 215 9.35 18.33 20.63
C LEU A 215 10.78 18.59 21.14
N SER A 216 11.01 19.68 21.88
CA SER A 216 12.29 19.99 22.49
C SER A 216 12.72 18.92 23.50
N PHE A 217 11.76 18.21 24.11
CA PHE A 217 12.02 17.14 25.09
C PHE A 217 12.73 15.92 24.46
N TYR A 218 12.56 15.68 23.17
CA TYR A 218 13.20 14.57 22.47
C TYR A 218 14.52 14.94 21.77
N ARG A 219 14.89 16.21 21.78
CA ARG A 219 16.08 16.73 21.10
C ARG A 219 17.36 16.70 21.94
N ASN A 220 17.24 16.45 23.26
CA ASN A 220 18.34 16.52 24.22
C ASN A 220 18.63 15.20 24.95
N ARG A 221 18.43 14.05 24.29
CA ARG A 221 18.96 12.76 24.77
C ARG A 221 19.73 12.05 23.69
#